data_7348ffbff1340afb8df1a1423b45df2a
#
_entry.id   7348ffbff1340afb8df1a1423b45df2a
#
_cell.length_a   1.000
_cell.length_b   1.000
_cell.length_c   1.000
_cell.angle_alpha   90.00
_cell.angle_beta   90.00
_cell.angle_gamma   90.00
#
_symmetry.space_group_name_H-M   'P 1'
#
loop_
_entity.id
_entity.type
_entity.pdbx_description
1 polymer ?
#
loop_
_entity_poly.entity_id
_entity_poly.type
_entity_poly.pdbx_seq_one_letter_code
_entity_poly.pdbx_strand_id
1 'polypeptide(L)'
;CNGEVKEHITATDFLVGLEWVLNASKNEANNTTMPNDNVVGAADYYAHTKELGDAAADLTYEDMLSFGVGVEAPDDYTLVFTCPNSCPYFDTVVAYNSFYPAAEDLINELGIEGFRACDNTTMWYCGPYIVEEYIQGNTKSYIPNPSYYGANDVSRFERFTVTMLSDMNIGYQLYQNRELDEVDLMESTLTTITNDPNNGYNSQLCEKRPKKFSYCFLFNYARNNADGTPDENWNKAIANKAFRQCFYKNLELSPFYARYNKINPLKCENDFYTMKGLSYTSDGTDYTTLVARELGFGDEAYDGKTMIRMRGENDADALKKQAMEELSAIGVTFPVHCHFHILAGSTSALDNATVLKQCFKDSFGDDFIVLDIDTYVSSVMKEIVASQQQSFVHMGWGADFGDPVNFLAQMV
;
A
#
# COMPACT_ATOMS: atom_id res chain seq x y z
N CYS A 1 -6.47 3.65 -30.58
CA CYS A 1 -7.91 3.33 -30.37
C CYS A 1 -8.77 4.21 -31.26
N ASN A 2 -9.47 3.63 -32.20
CA ASN A 2 -10.31 4.31 -33.21
C ASN A 2 -11.80 4.35 -32.83
N GLY A 3 -12.17 3.97 -31.60
CA GLY A 3 -13.55 3.95 -31.10
C GLY A 3 -14.41 2.82 -31.65
N GLU A 4 -13.78 1.82 -32.30
CA GLU A 4 -14.47 0.63 -32.78
C GLU A 4 -14.79 -0.29 -31.63
N VAL A 5 -16.04 -0.79 -31.53
CA VAL A 5 -16.42 -1.86 -30.62
C VAL A 5 -15.91 -3.17 -31.18
N LYS A 6 -15.08 -3.86 -30.43
CA LYS A 6 -14.49 -5.16 -30.84
C LYS A 6 -15.40 -6.31 -30.46
N GLU A 7 -15.88 -6.31 -29.22
CA GLU A 7 -16.80 -7.34 -28.70
C GLU A 7 -17.67 -6.77 -27.58
N HIS A 8 -18.66 -7.54 -27.13
CA HIS A 8 -19.46 -7.28 -25.95
C HIS A 8 -18.96 -8.13 -24.81
N ILE A 9 -18.69 -7.50 -23.66
CA ILE A 9 -18.21 -8.19 -22.46
C ILE A 9 -19.32 -9.10 -21.94
N THR A 10 -18.97 -10.35 -21.71
CA THR A 10 -19.83 -11.40 -21.14
C THR A 10 -19.20 -12.01 -19.89
N ALA A 11 -19.92 -12.91 -19.22
CA ALA A 11 -19.39 -13.66 -18.09
C ALA A 11 -18.16 -14.50 -18.49
N THR A 12 -18.07 -14.97 -19.74
CA THR A 12 -16.93 -15.73 -20.25
C THR A 12 -15.63 -14.95 -20.20
N ASP A 13 -15.63 -13.64 -20.47
CA ASP A 13 -14.44 -12.81 -20.41
C ASP A 13 -13.83 -12.77 -18.99
N PHE A 14 -14.69 -12.84 -17.97
CA PHE A 14 -14.23 -12.92 -16.57
C PHE A 14 -13.66 -14.31 -16.24
N LEU A 15 -14.19 -15.40 -16.85
CA LEU A 15 -13.59 -16.74 -16.71
C LEU A 15 -12.20 -16.78 -17.36
N VAL A 16 -12.07 -16.22 -18.57
CA VAL A 16 -10.80 -16.08 -19.29
C VAL A 16 -9.80 -15.28 -18.47
N GLY A 17 -10.22 -14.13 -17.90
CA GLY A 17 -9.38 -13.29 -17.04
C GLY A 17 -8.92 -14.02 -15.78
N LEU A 18 -9.82 -14.77 -15.14
CA LEU A 18 -9.50 -15.52 -13.93
C LEU A 18 -8.53 -16.69 -14.24
N GLU A 19 -8.76 -17.42 -15.34
CA GLU A 19 -7.85 -18.47 -15.78
C GLU A 19 -6.46 -17.90 -16.09
N TRP A 20 -6.39 -16.77 -16.79
CA TRP A 20 -5.11 -16.09 -17.04
C TRP A 20 -4.35 -15.79 -15.75
N VAL A 21 -5.03 -15.26 -14.75
CA VAL A 21 -4.42 -14.94 -13.44
C VAL A 21 -3.96 -16.19 -12.70
N LEU A 22 -4.76 -17.27 -12.74
CA LEU A 22 -4.47 -18.53 -12.04
C LEU A 22 -3.56 -19.48 -12.81
N ASN A 23 -3.13 -19.13 -14.01
CA ASN A 23 -2.23 -19.94 -14.82
C ASN A 23 -0.79 -19.40 -14.69
N ALA A 24 0.06 -20.13 -13.98
CA ALA A 24 1.44 -19.73 -13.71
C ALA A 24 2.32 -19.63 -14.97
N SER A 25 1.94 -20.30 -16.07
CA SER A 25 2.61 -20.20 -17.36
C SER A 25 2.18 -18.97 -18.18
N LYS A 26 1.01 -18.41 -17.90
CA LYS A 26 0.47 -17.21 -18.56
C LYS A 26 0.72 -15.94 -17.73
N ASN A 27 0.61 -16.01 -16.40
CA ASN A 27 0.69 -14.88 -15.47
C ASN A 27 2.06 -14.79 -14.79
N GLU A 28 2.88 -13.83 -15.18
CA GLU A 28 4.17 -13.57 -14.53
C GLU A 28 4.08 -12.65 -13.31
N ALA A 29 2.95 -11.98 -13.10
CA ALA A 29 2.79 -10.94 -12.08
C ALA A 29 2.61 -11.48 -10.65
N ASN A 30 2.30 -12.77 -10.48
CA ASN A 30 2.05 -13.42 -9.19
C ASN A 30 0.96 -12.76 -8.33
N ASN A 31 -0.04 -12.13 -8.94
CA ASN A 31 -1.15 -11.45 -8.27
C ASN A 31 -2.32 -12.39 -7.95
N THR A 32 -2.02 -13.58 -7.48
CA THR A 32 -2.99 -14.69 -7.29
C THR A 32 -3.59 -14.75 -5.89
N THR A 33 -3.09 -13.97 -4.93
CA THR A 33 -3.53 -14.05 -3.53
C THR A 33 -5.04 -13.88 -3.37
N MET A 34 -5.62 -12.89 -4.04
CA MET A 34 -7.06 -12.61 -3.90
C MET A 34 -7.95 -13.78 -4.37
N PRO A 35 -7.79 -14.32 -5.58
CA PRO A 35 -8.57 -15.50 -5.96
C PRO A 35 -8.19 -16.77 -5.17
N ASN A 36 -6.92 -16.98 -4.83
CA ASN A 36 -6.49 -18.14 -4.06
C ASN A 36 -7.15 -18.22 -2.68
N ASP A 37 -7.31 -17.08 -2.01
CA ASP A 37 -7.87 -17.03 -0.66
C ASP A 37 -9.40 -17.03 -0.64
N ASN A 38 -10.04 -16.58 -1.72
CA ASN A 38 -11.48 -16.30 -1.72
C ASN A 38 -12.31 -17.19 -2.67
N VAL A 39 -11.68 -18.00 -3.55
CA VAL A 39 -12.39 -18.87 -4.48
C VAL A 39 -11.96 -20.31 -4.25
N VAL A 40 -12.94 -21.21 -4.06
CA VAL A 40 -12.69 -22.65 -3.89
C VAL A 40 -11.87 -23.19 -5.05
N GLY A 41 -10.83 -23.99 -4.77
CA GLY A 41 -10.00 -24.65 -5.77
C GLY A 41 -9.03 -23.76 -6.55
N ALA A 42 -9.06 -22.42 -6.38
CA ALA A 42 -8.18 -21.51 -7.11
C ALA A 42 -6.70 -21.73 -6.78
N ALA A 43 -6.37 -21.88 -5.49
CA ALA A 43 -4.99 -22.15 -5.05
C ALA A 43 -4.48 -23.49 -5.57
N ASP A 44 -5.33 -24.53 -5.60
CA ASP A 44 -4.98 -25.86 -6.11
C ASP A 44 -4.76 -25.84 -7.62
N TYR A 45 -5.60 -25.11 -8.36
CA TYR A 45 -5.42 -24.94 -9.80
C TYR A 45 -4.12 -24.17 -10.12
N TYR A 46 -3.84 -23.10 -9.41
CA TYR A 46 -2.58 -22.37 -9.57
C TYR A 46 -1.35 -23.24 -9.27
N ALA A 47 -1.39 -24.06 -8.22
CA ALA A 47 -0.33 -25.01 -7.92
C ALA A 47 -0.18 -26.05 -9.04
N HIS A 48 -1.29 -26.59 -9.57
CA HIS A 48 -1.31 -27.53 -10.68
C HIS A 48 -0.68 -26.93 -11.95
N THR A 49 -1.04 -25.71 -12.33
CA THR A 49 -0.44 -25.04 -13.50
C THR A 49 1.07 -24.80 -13.33
N LYS A 50 1.51 -24.54 -12.09
CA LYS A 50 2.94 -24.45 -11.75
C LYS A 50 3.69 -25.77 -11.95
N GLU A 51 3.07 -26.89 -11.56
CA GLU A 51 3.66 -28.22 -11.75
C GLU A 51 3.75 -28.62 -13.22
N LEU A 52 2.76 -28.23 -14.03
CA LEU A 52 2.75 -28.49 -15.48
C LEU A 52 3.81 -27.65 -16.23
N GLY A 53 4.24 -26.52 -15.68
CA GLY A 53 5.19 -25.61 -16.33
C GLY A 53 4.67 -25.15 -17.71
N ASP A 54 5.51 -25.18 -18.74
CA ASP A 54 5.17 -24.68 -20.08
C ASP A 54 3.91 -25.35 -20.68
N ALA A 55 3.60 -26.59 -20.31
CA ALA A 55 2.40 -27.28 -20.78
C ALA A 55 1.08 -26.63 -20.28
N ALA A 56 1.14 -25.81 -19.21
CA ALA A 56 -0.03 -25.08 -18.75
C ALA A 56 -0.43 -23.92 -19.68
N ALA A 57 0.44 -23.51 -20.60
CA ALA A 57 0.14 -22.43 -21.55
C ALA A 57 -1.05 -22.74 -22.47
N ASP A 58 -1.28 -24.02 -22.76
CA ASP A 58 -2.36 -24.48 -23.63
C ASP A 58 -3.71 -24.68 -22.90
N LEU A 59 -3.74 -24.58 -21.55
CA LEU A 59 -4.98 -24.70 -20.78
C LEU A 59 -5.90 -23.51 -21.02
N THR A 60 -7.21 -23.79 -20.97
CA THR A 60 -8.28 -22.79 -21.16
C THR A 60 -9.11 -22.60 -19.88
N TYR A 61 -10.06 -21.68 -19.91
CA TYR A 61 -11.00 -21.51 -18.79
C TYR A 61 -11.90 -22.76 -18.61
N GLU A 62 -12.19 -23.54 -19.67
CA GLU A 62 -12.93 -24.80 -19.54
C GLU A 62 -12.12 -25.85 -18.77
N ASP A 63 -10.79 -25.88 -18.95
CA ASP A 63 -9.92 -26.76 -18.17
C ASP A 63 -9.92 -26.34 -16.68
N MET A 64 -9.88 -25.04 -16.41
CA MET A 64 -10.00 -24.47 -15.05
C MET A 64 -11.33 -24.87 -14.40
N LEU A 65 -12.45 -24.75 -15.11
CA LEU A 65 -13.77 -25.18 -14.63
C LEU A 65 -13.81 -26.70 -14.38
N SER A 66 -13.25 -27.48 -15.31
CA SER A 66 -13.19 -28.97 -15.22
C SER A 66 -12.29 -29.42 -14.05
N PHE A 67 -11.29 -28.64 -13.68
CA PHE A 67 -10.45 -28.88 -12.50
C PHE A 67 -11.22 -28.71 -11.20
N GLY A 68 -12.27 -27.87 -11.20
CA GLY A 68 -13.14 -27.65 -10.05
C GLY A 68 -12.91 -26.34 -9.33
N VAL A 69 -12.41 -25.31 -10.01
CA VAL A 69 -12.39 -23.93 -9.48
C VAL A 69 -13.83 -23.45 -9.30
N GLY A 70 -14.15 -22.90 -8.15
CA GLY A 70 -15.49 -22.53 -7.70
C GLY A 70 -16.04 -21.26 -8.35
N VAL A 71 -16.10 -21.24 -9.68
CA VAL A 71 -16.73 -20.18 -10.47
C VAL A 71 -17.59 -20.81 -11.57
N GLU A 72 -18.75 -20.22 -11.84
CA GLU A 72 -19.67 -20.66 -12.89
C GLU A 72 -20.23 -19.46 -13.65
N ALA A 73 -20.48 -19.62 -14.94
CA ALA A 73 -21.20 -18.68 -15.79
C ALA A 73 -22.43 -19.36 -16.38
N PRO A 74 -23.57 -19.39 -15.66
CA PRO A 74 -24.78 -20.09 -16.13
C PRO A 74 -25.43 -19.41 -17.35
N ASP A 75 -25.14 -18.15 -17.59
CA ASP A 75 -25.52 -17.38 -18.75
C ASP A 75 -24.52 -16.24 -19.00
N ASP A 76 -24.67 -15.51 -20.11
CA ASP A 76 -23.75 -14.48 -20.57
C ASP A 76 -23.55 -13.32 -19.58
N TYR A 77 -24.45 -13.14 -18.61
CA TYR A 77 -24.45 -11.99 -17.71
C TYR A 77 -24.48 -12.35 -16.22
N THR A 78 -24.29 -13.64 -15.91
CA THR A 78 -24.29 -14.13 -14.53
C THR A 78 -22.99 -14.84 -14.22
N LEU A 79 -22.31 -14.43 -13.15
CA LEU A 79 -21.18 -15.12 -12.54
C LEU A 79 -21.57 -15.59 -11.13
N VAL A 80 -21.28 -16.85 -10.82
CA VAL A 80 -21.47 -17.41 -9.48
C VAL A 80 -20.15 -17.87 -8.94
N PHE A 81 -19.76 -17.33 -7.79
CA PHE A 81 -18.52 -17.71 -7.10
C PHE A 81 -18.84 -18.53 -5.85
N THR A 82 -18.07 -19.57 -5.60
CA THR A 82 -18.10 -20.36 -4.37
C THR A 82 -16.89 -20.02 -3.54
N CYS A 83 -17.13 -19.41 -2.37
CA CYS A 83 -16.07 -19.04 -1.42
C CYS A 83 -15.77 -20.21 -0.47
N PRO A 84 -14.50 -20.42 -0.04
CA PRO A 84 -14.15 -21.45 0.93
C PRO A 84 -14.74 -21.20 2.32
N ASN A 85 -15.00 -19.96 2.64
CA ASN A 85 -15.58 -19.52 3.92
C ASN A 85 -16.62 -18.42 3.68
N SER A 86 -17.38 -18.06 4.72
CA SER A 86 -18.27 -16.91 4.66
C SER A 86 -17.48 -15.63 4.38
N CYS A 87 -17.81 -14.94 3.29
CA CYS A 87 -17.12 -13.76 2.81
C CYS A 87 -18.13 -12.62 2.58
N PRO A 88 -18.64 -11.95 3.64
CA PRO A 88 -19.65 -10.90 3.51
C PRO A 88 -19.15 -9.64 2.79
N TYR A 89 -17.85 -9.53 2.53
CA TYR A 89 -17.16 -8.46 1.82
C TYR A 89 -16.77 -8.84 0.38
N PHE A 90 -17.32 -9.93 -0.15
CA PHE A 90 -16.92 -10.50 -1.46
C PHE A 90 -17.14 -9.52 -2.62
N ASP A 91 -18.13 -8.65 -2.55
CA ASP A 91 -18.37 -7.58 -3.52
C ASP A 91 -17.16 -6.64 -3.67
N THR A 92 -16.42 -6.41 -2.58
CA THR A 92 -15.17 -5.63 -2.61
C THR A 92 -13.97 -6.46 -3.09
N VAL A 93 -13.99 -7.78 -2.89
CA VAL A 93 -12.97 -8.71 -3.40
C VAL A 93 -12.97 -8.75 -4.92
N VAL A 94 -14.16 -8.89 -5.54
CA VAL A 94 -14.27 -8.95 -7.01
C VAL A 94 -13.98 -7.63 -7.71
N ALA A 95 -13.91 -6.53 -6.97
CA ALA A 95 -13.43 -5.25 -7.49
C ALA A 95 -11.89 -5.19 -7.68
N TYR A 96 -11.17 -6.19 -7.18
CA TYR A 96 -9.71 -6.27 -7.33
C TYR A 96 -9.32 -6.71 -8.74
N ASN A 97 -8.18 -6.22 -9.22
CA ASN A 97 -7.75 -6.40 -10.61
C ASN A 97 -7.54 -7.87 -11.04
N SER A 98 -7.34 -8.80 -10.11
CA SER A 98 -7.26 -10.23 -10.40
C SER A 98 -8.58 -10.84 -10.92
N PHE A 99 -9.68 -10.11 -10.81
CA PHE A 99 -11.00 -10.53 -11.27
C PHE A 99 -11.47 -9.73 -12.50
N TYR A 100 -10.60 -8.94 -13.12
CA TYR A 100 -10.98 -8.18 -14.31
C TYR A 100 -11.14 -9.10 -15.53
N PRO A 101 -12.04 -8.75 -16.45
CA PRO A 101 -12.24 -9.52 -17.68
C PRO A 101 -11.03 -9.42 -18.60
N ALA A 102 -10.78 -10.48 -19.38
CA ALA A 102 -9.82 -10.49 -20.47
C ALA A 102 -10.50 -11.01 -21.74
N ALA A 103 -10.31 -10.29 -22.85
CA ALA A 103 -10.86 -10.67 -24.13
C ALA A 103 -10.10 -11.87 -24.71
N GLU A 104 -10.77 -13.02 -24.90
CA GLU A 104 -10.16 -14.22 -25.47
C GLU A 104 -9.68 -13.97 -26.90
N ASP A 105 -10.46 -13.25 -27.70
CA ASP A 105 -10.10 -12.86 -29.07
C ASP A 105 -8.83 -12.03 -29.13
N LEU A 106 -8.61 -11.13 -28.18
CA LEU A 106 -7.36 -10.35 -28.10
C LEU A 106 -6.17 -11.24 -27.75
N ILE A 107 -6.34 -12.17 -26.82
CA ILE A 107 -5.29 -13.13 -26.44
C ILE A 107 -4.93 -14.01 -27.65
N ASN A 108 -5.93 -14.48 -28.40
CA ASN A 108 -5.72 -15.31 -29.59
C ASN A 108 -5.05 -14.52 -30.72
N GLU A 109 -5.38 -13.23 -30.89
CA GLU A 109 -4.77 -12.35 -31.90
C GLU A 109 -3.29 -12.09 -31.59
N LEU A 110 -2.95 -11.80 -30.35
CA LEU A 110 -1.61 -11.38 -29.95
C LEU A 110 -0.71 -12.55 -29.49
N GLY A 111 -1.30 -13.66 -29.09
CA GLY A 111 -0.63 -14.72 -28.36
C GLY A 111 -0.25 -14.31 -26.93
N ILE A 112 0.23 -15.25 -26.12
CA ILE A 112 0.56 -15.02 -24.70
C ILE A 112 1.58 -13.89 -24.54
N GLU A 113 2.66 -13.93 -25.29
CA GLU A 113 3.73 -12.93 -25.19
C GLU A 113 3.26 -11.53 -25.66
N GLY A 114 2.46 -11.48 -26.73
CA GLY A 114 1.89 -10.21 -27.20
C GLY A 114 0.88 -9.62 -26.22
N PHE A 115 0.07 -10.45 -25.57
CA PHE A 115 -0.88 -9.99 -24.57
C PHE A 115 -0.17 -9.49 -23.29
N ARG A 116 0.90 -10.16 -22.84
CA ARG A 116 1.77 -9.67 -21.75
C ARG A 116 2.42 -8.33 -22.07
N ALA A 117 2.74 -8.10 -23.33
CA ALA A 117 3.39 -6.87 -23.83
C ALA A 117 2.40 -5.81 -24.32
N CYS A 118 1.09 -5.95 -24.04
CA CYS A 118 0.08 -4.97 -24.44
C CYS A 118 0.42 -3.57 -23.95
N ASP A 119 0.30 -2.61 -24.86
CA ASP A 119 0.42 -1.19 -24.60
C ASP A 119 -0.89 -0.45 -24.87
N ASN A 120 -0.88 0.88 -24.77
CA ASN A 120 -2.06 1.69 -24.99
C ASN A 120 -2.59 1.66 -26.44
N THR A 121 -1.84 1.11 -27.40
CA THR A 121 -2.24 1.02 -28.82
C THR A 121 -2.83 -0.32 -29.19
N THR A 122 -2.49 -1.36 -28.46
CA THR A 122 -2.90 -2.75 -28.70
C THR A 122 -4.02 -3.21 -27.77
N MET A 123 -4.11 -2.65 -26.55
CA MET A 123 -5.10 -3.03 -25.54
C MET A 123 -6.53 -2.65 -25.95
N TRP A 124 -7.50 -3.53 -25.65
CA TRP A 124 -8.92 -3.22 -25.70
C TRP A 124 -9.40 -2.69 -24.36
N TYR A 125 -10.28 -1.69 -24.37
CA TYR A 125 -10.68 -0.94 -23.19
C TYR A 125 -12.16 -1.13 -22.88
N CYS A 126 -12.46 -1.53 -21.65
CA CYS A 126 -13.83 -1.63 -21.14
C CYS A 126 -14.14 -0.57 -20.05
N GLY A 127 -13.14 0.08 -19.52
CA GLY A 127 -13.27 1.09 -18.48
C GLY A 127 -13.79 2.45 -18.99
N PRO A 128 -14.01 3.43 -18.07
CA PRO A 128 -14.59 4.75 -18.40
C PRO A 128 -13.68 5.62 -19.27
N TYR A 129 -12.38 5.32 -19.34
CA TYR A 129 -11.40 6.05 -20.12
C TYR A 129 -10.52 5.12 -20.95
N ILE A 130 -9.99 5.67 -22.03
CA ILE A 130 -9.00 5.08 -22.94
C ILE A 130 -7.69 5.83 -22.72
N VAL A 131 -6.56 5.13 -22.67
CA VAL A 131 -5.23 5.74 -22.66
C VAL A 131 -4.89 6.16 -24.10
N GLU A 132 -5.06 7.45 -24.39
CA GLU A 132 -4.79 8.02 -25.73
C GLU A 132 -3.29 8.12 -25.98
N GLU A 133 -2.54 8.56 -24.97
CA GLU A 133 -1.09 8.72 -25.05
C GLU A 133 -0.41 8.20 -23.80
N TYR A 134 0.69 7.50 -23.98
CA TYR A 134 1.57 7.07 -22.91
C TYR A 134 3.03 7.29 -23.29
N ILE A 135 3.67 8.23 -22.62
CA ILE A 135 5.12 8.47 -22.72
C ILE A 135 5.74 8.09 -21.38
N GLN A 136 6.48 6.98 -21.37
CA GLN A 136 7.08 6.43 -20.17
C GLN A 136 7.93 7.48 -19.42
N GLY A 137 7.66 7.63 -18.12
CA GLY A 137 8.36 8.59 -17.26
C GLY A 137 8.03 10.07 -17.53
N ASN A 138 7.03 10.37 -18.37
CA ASN A 138 6.65 11.73 -18.72
C ASN A 138 5.15 11.97 -18.61
N THR A 139 4.33 11.39 -19.49
CA THR A 139 2.92 11.76 -19.64
C THR A 139 2.01 10.56 -19.85
N LYS A 140 0.83 10.60 -19.24
CA LYS A 140 -0.31 9.73 -19.56
C LYS A 140 -1.52 10.61 -19.84
N SER A 141 -2.12 10.51 -21.02
CA SER A 141 -3.34 11.22 -21.39
C SER A 141 -4.49 10.26 -21.59
N TYR A 142 -5.66 10.63 -21.07
CA TYR A 142 -6.84 9.80 -21.04
C TYR A 142 -8.01 10.57 -21.68
N ILE A 143 -8.78 9.88 -22.52
CA ILE A 143 -10.03 10.37 -23.12
C ILE A 143 -11.20 9.45 -22.74
N PRO A 144 -12.44 9.95 -22.69
CA PRO A 144 -13.61 9.12 -22.38
C PRO A 144 -13.74 7.95 -23.35
N ASN A 145 -14.05 6.79 -22.82
CA ASN A 145 -14.47 5.64 -23.62
C ASN A 145 -15.95 5.82 -23.99
N PRO A 146 -16.30 5.98 -25.29
CA PRO A 146 -17.67 6.17 -25.69
C PRO A 146 -18.54 4.91 -25.50
N SER A 147 -17.91 3.73 -25.46
CA SER A 147 -18.58 2.43 -25.29
C SER A 147 -18.67 1.98 -23.84
N TYR A 148 -18.25 2.82 -22.88
CA TYR A 148 -18.36 2.48 -21.47
C TYR A 148 -19.82 2.37 -21.03
N TYR A 149 -20.21 1.26 -20.39
CA TYR A 149 -21.59 0.97 -20.01
C TYR A 149 -22.23 2.07 -19.12
N GLY A 150 -21.45 2.69 -18.23
CA GLY A 150 -21.87 3.79 -17.35
C GLY A 150 -21.65 5.19 -17.93
N ALA A 151 -21.51 5.33 -19.26
CA ALA A 151 -21.17 6.61 -19.89
C ALA A 151 -22.16 7.73 -19.61
N ASN A 152 -23.44 7.40 -19.39
CA ASN A 152 -24.53 8.34 -19.10
C ASN A 152 -24.77 8.58 -17.61
N ASP A 153 -24.16 7.76 -16.73
CA ASP A 153 -24.44 7.76 -15.30
C ASP A 153 -23.44 8.59 -14.50
N VAL A 154 -22.30 8.91 -15.09
CA VAL A 154 -21.21 9.63 -14.42
C VAL A 154 -20.69 10.80 -15.27
N SER A 155 -20.41 11.92 -14.62
CA SER A 155 -19.68 13.02 -15.25
C SER A 155 -18.23 12.63 -15.44
N ARG A 156 -17.71 12.84 -16.65
CA ARG A 156 -16.32 12.54 -17.00
C ARG A 156 -15.65 13.78 -17.59
N PHE A 157 -14.37 13.93 -17.34
CA PHE A 157 -13.57 14.93 -18.05
C PHE A 157 -13.44 14.55 -19.53
N GLU A 158 -13.50 15.52 -20.43
CA GLU A 158 -13.23 15.29 -21.86
C GLU A 158 -11.81 14.79 -22.11
N ARG A 159 -10.90 15.19 -21.25
CA ARG A 159 -9.50 14.73 -21.20
C ARG A 159 -8.96 14.97 -19.82
N PHE A 160 -8.13 14.06 -19.31
CA PHE A 160 -7.22 14.38 -18.23
C PHE A 160 -5.82 13.85 -18.53
N THR A 161 -4.82 14.60 -18.08
CA THR A 161 -3.41 14.28 -18.32
C THR A 161 -2.68 14.20 -16.99
N VAL A 162 -1.91 13.15 -16.81
CA VAL A 162 -1.02 12.97 -15.66
C VAL A 162 0.40 13.24 -16.12
N THR A 163 1.02 14.29 -15.57
CA THR A 163 2.42 14.64 -15.85
C THR A 163 3.30 14.10 -14.72
N MET A 164 4.33 13.33 -15.09
CA MET A 164 5.30 12.80 -14.14
C MET A 164 6.44 13.80 -13.98
N LEU A 165 6.62 14.30 -12.77
CA LEU A 165 7.67 15.26 -12.44
C LEU A 165 8.85 14.53 -11.80
N SER A 166 10.04 14.70 -12.36
CA SER A 166 11.29 14.21 -11.75
C SER A 166 11.70 15.05 -10.53
N ASP A 167 11.36 16.34 -10.53
CA ASP A 167 11.51 17.25 -9.40
C ASP A 167 10.16 17.83 -9.01
N MET A 168 9.65 17.43 -7.86
CA MET A 168 8.36 17.91 -7.33
C MET A 168 8.35 19.40 -6.99
N ASN A 169 9.52 20.05 -6.85
CA ASN A 169 9.59 21.48 -6.55
C ASN A 169 9.09 22.35 -7.70
N ILE A 170 9.17 21.87 -8.94
CA ILE A 170 8.65 22.63 -10.11
C ILE A 170 7.13 22.57 -10.20
N GLY A 171 6.47 21.62 -9.55
CA GLY A 171 5.02 21.42 -9.66
C GLY A 171 4.21 22.67 -9.30
N TYR A 172 4.61 23.39 -8.26
CA TYR A 172 3.94 24.63 -7.88
C TYR A 172 4.08 25.74 -8.94
N GLN A 173 5.21 25.84 -9.63
CA GLN A 173 5.41 26.81 -10.72
C GLN A 173 4.55 26.45 -11.92
N LEU A 174 4.43 25.16 -12.26
CA LEU A 174 3.54 24.69 -13.33
C LEU A 174 2.07 25.00 -13.00
N TYR A 175 1.65 24.83 -11.76
CA TYR A 175 0.32 25.24 -11.30
C TYR A 175 0.10 26.75 -11.43
N GLN A 176 1.07 27.57 -11.01
CA GLN A 176 1.00 29.02 -11.14
C GLN A 176 0.91 29.47 -12.61
N ASN A 177 1.58 28.75 -13.52
CA ASN A 177 1.55 28.98 -14.96
C ASN A 177 0.25 28.45 -15.63
N ARG A 178 -0.63 27.78 -14.88
CA ARG A 178 -1.84 27.11 -15.38
C ARG A 178 -1.54 25.93 -16.33
N GLU A 179 -0.42 25.28 -16.12
CA GLU A 179 -0.02 24.05 -16.83
C GLU A 179 -0.50 22.79 -16.07
N LEU A 180 -0.85 22.94 -14.78
CA LEU A 180 -1.49 21.92 -13.93
C LEU A 180 -2.72 22.51 -13.25
N ASP A 181 -3.77 21.70 -13.12
CA ASP A 181 -5.00 22.04 -12.38
C ASP A 181 -4.89 21.62 -10.89
N GLU A 182 -4.04 20.66 -10.57
CA GLU A 182 -3.78 20.16 -9.22
C GLU A 182 -2.30 19.81 -9.08
N VAL A 183 -1.73 20.08 -7.89
CA VAL A 183 -0.35 19.71 -7.55
C VAL A 183 -0.22 19.38 -6.07
N ASP A 184 0.56 18.35 -5.77
CA ASP A 184 1.00 18.07 -4.40
C ASP A 184 2.08 19.05 -3.97
N LEU A 185 1.83 19.75 -2.87
CA LEU A 185 2.78 20.74 -2.37
C LEU A 185 3.88 20.08 -1.52
N MET A 186 5.11 20.44 -1.82
CA MET A 186 6.25 20.17 -0.94
C MET A 186 6.17 21.05 0.32
N GLU A 187 6.74 20.58 1.43
CA GLU A 187 6.72 21.29 2.71
C GLU A 187 7.20 22.75 2.61
N SER A 188 8.29 22.98 1.87
CA SER A 188 8.86 24.32 1.66
C SER A 188 7.88 25.27 0.99
N THR A 189 7.19 24.81 -0.05
CA THR A 189 6.18 25.57 -0.78
C THR A 189 4.95 25.84 0.08
N LEU A 190 4.44 24.82 0.77
CA LEU A 190 3.33 24.97 1.70
C LEU A 190 3.66 25.99 2.80
N THR A 191 4.87 25.94 3.35
CA THR A 191 5.36 26.92 4.33
C THR A 191 5.35 28.34 3.78
N THR A 192 5.83 28.52 2.56
CA THR A 192 5.85 29.83 1.90
C THR A 192 4.45 30.39 1.71
N ILE A 193 3.49 29.56 1.30
CA ILE A 193 2.09 29.97 1.11
C ILE A 193 1.45 30.30 2.46
N THR A 194 1.59 29.44 3.47
CA THR A 194 0.91 29.61 4.76
C THR A 194 1.48 30.73 5.64
N ASN A 195 2.76 31.06 5.49
CA ASN A 195 3.40 32.14 6.22
C ASN A 195 3.10 33.54 5.67
N ASP A 196 2.58 33.64 4.44
CA ASP A 196 2.14 34.91 3.86
C ASP A 196 0.59 34.96 3.80
N PRO A 197 -0.06 35.67 4.75
CA PRO A 197 -1.52 35.80 4.78
C PRO A 197 -2.13 36.42 3.49
N ASN A 198 -1.31 37.16 2.73
CA ASN A 198 -1.74 37.81 1.48
C ASN A 198 -1.47 36.96 0.25
N ASN A 199 -0.92 35.76 0.43
CA ASN A 199 -0.69 34.86 -0.70
C ASN A 199 -2.02 34.42 -1.34
N GLY A 200 -2.20 34.74 -2.62
CA GLY A 200 -3.46 34.47 -3.34
C GLY A 200 -3.82 32.98 -3.45
N TYR A 201 -2.88 32.08 -3.16
CA TYR A 201 -3.09 30.62 -3.20
C TYR A 201 -3.52 30.02 -1.85
N ASN A 202 -3.52 30.79 -0.75
CA ASN A 202 -4.01 30.29 0.55
C ASN A 202 -5.44 29.75 0.50
N SER A 203 -6.33 30.42 -0.25
CA SER A 203 -7.72 29.97 -0.39
C SER A 203 -7.91 28.75 -1.30
N GLN A 204 -6.85 28.33 -1.98
CA GLN A 204 -6.84 27.16 -2.88
C GLN A 204 -6.22 25.92 -2.23
N LEU A 205 -5.70 26.05 -1.01
CA LEU A 205 -5.17 24.92 -0.27
C LEU A 205 -6.30 23.96 0.11
N CYS A 206 -6.18 22.72 -0.34
CA CYS A 206 -7.10 21.64 -0.02
C CYS A 206 -6.38 20.54 0.75
N GLU A 207 -6.99 20.05 1.82
CA GLU A 207 -6.50 18.88 2.51
C GLU A 207 -6.90 17.63 1.71
N LYS A 208 -5.94 16.76 1.44
CA LYS A 208 -6.20 15.49 0.78
C LYS A 208 -7.01 14.56 1.67
N ARG A 209 -7.77 13.67 1.02
CA ARG A 209 -8.41 12.56 1.71
C ARG A 209 -7.33 11.66 2.34
N PRO A 210 -7.62 11.02 3.49
CA PRO A 210 -6.74 9.99 4.05
C PRO A 210 -6.38 8.97 2.98
N LYS A 211 -5.12 8.58 2.92
CA LYS A 211 -4.68 7.51 2.02
C LYS A 211 -5.24 6.17 2.51
N LYS A 212 -5.42 5.22 1.59
CA LYS A 212 -5.86 3.86 1.93
C LYS A 212 -4.82 3.03 2.70
N PHE A 213 -3.60 3.54 2.84
CA PHE A 213 -2.50 2.84 3.48
C PHE A 213 -2.35 3.26 4.94
N SER A 214 -2.21 2.26 5.81
CA SER A 214 -1.69 2.43 7.17
C SER A 214 -0.21 2.08 7.18
N TYR A 215 0.63 2.99 7.68
CA TYR A 215 2.08 2.81 7.74
C TYR A 215 2.51 2.45 9.16
N CYS A 216 3.47 1.55 9.28
CA CYS A 216 4.03 1.16 10.56
C CYS A 216 5.53 0.87 10.48
N PHE A 217 6.17 0.86 11.63
CA PHE A 217 7.53 0.36 11.79
C PHE A 217 7.48 -1.14 12.10
N LEU A 218 7.87 -1.95 11.14
CA LEU A 218 7.93 -3.40 11.28
C LEU A 218 9.33 -3.80 11.74
N PHE A 219 9.45 -4.22 12.99
CA PHE A 219 10.72 -4.59 13.61
C PHE A 219 11.16 -5.98 13.20
N ASN A 220 12.47 -6.12 12.95
CA ASN A 220 13.12 -7.40 12.71
C ASN A 220 13.64 -7.98 14.04
N TYR A 221 13.16 -9.16 14.39
CA TYR A 221 13.55 -9.87 15.63
C TYR A 221 14.75 -10.81 15.45
N ALA A 222 15.22 -10.97 14.22
CA ALA A 222 16.33 -11.84 13.86
C ALA A 222 17.28 -11.14 12.87
N ARG A 223 17.76 -9.94 13.25
CA ARG A 223 18.64 -9.13 12.42
C ARG A 223 20.00 -9.80 12.25
N ASN A 224 20.53 -9.70 11.02
CA ASN A 224 21.90 -10.09 10.69
C ASN A 224 22.77 -8.86 10.42
N ASN A 225 24.05 -9.00 10.71
CA ASN A 225 25.10 -8.09 10.26
C ASN A 225 25.32 -8.23 8.73
N ALA A 226 26.05 -7.32 8.13
CA ALA A 226 26.36 -7.36 6.70
C ALA A 226 27.14 -8.61 6.24
N ASP A 227 27.84 -9.27 7.14
CA ASP A 227 28.53 -10.53 6.88
C ASP A 227 27.65 -11.79 7.06
N GLY A 228 26.35 -11.60 7.35
CA GLY A 228 25.37 -12.67 7.56
C GLY A 228 25.37 -13.27 8.97
N THR A 229 26.21 -12.80 9.88
CA THR A 229 26.18 -13.25 11.28
C THR A 229 25.04 -12.57 12.04
N PRO A 230 24.39 -13.27 13.04
CA PRO A 230 23.35 -12.64 13.86
C PRO A 230 23.86 -11.40 14.61
N ASP A 231 23.06 -10.33 14.61
CA ASP A 231 23.28 -9.18 15.50
C ASP A 231 22.72 -9.50 16.90
N GLU A 232 23.55 -10.13 17.71
CA GLU A 232 23.18 -10.56 19.05
C GLU A 232 22.73 -9.40 19.95
N ASN A 233 23.29 -8.20 19.76
CA ASN A 233 22.97 -7.03 20.59
C ASN A 233 21.56 -6.54 20.30
N TRP A 234 21.25 -6.30 19.02
CA TRP A 234 19.90 -5.92 18.59
C TRP A 234 18.87 -7.01 18.89
N ASN A 235 19.15 -8.26 18.56
CA ASN A 235 18.21 -9.36 18.69
C ASN A 235 17.79 -9.61 20.15
N LYS A 236 18.73 -9.46 21.10
CA LYS A 236 18.40 -9.49 22.53
C LYS A 236 17.62 -8.27 22.97
N ALA A 237 17.98 -7.09 22.47
CA ALA A 237 17.31 -5.84 22.84
C ALA A 237 15.85 -5.84 22.37
N ILE A 238 15.58 -6.16 21.10
CA ILE A 238 14.22 -6.13 20.55
C ILE A 238 13.32 -7.23 21.14
N ALA A 239 13.89 -8.34 21.63
CA ALA A 239 13.14 -9.38 22.34
C ALA A 239 12.63 -8.90 23.72
N ASN A 240 13.23 -7.87 24.31
CA ASN A 240 12.83 -7.34 25.61
C ASN A 240 11.56 -6.48 25.52
N LYS A 241 10.60 -6.74 26.40
CA LYS A 241 9.31 -6.04 26.40
C LYS A 241 9.45 -4.56 26.76
N ALA A 242 10.24 -4.22 27.77
CA ALA A 242 10.42 -2.83 28.21
C ALA A 242 11.11 -2.00 27.11
N PHE A 243 12.08 -2.59 26.42
CA PHE A 243 12.73 -1.96 25.27
C PHE A 243 11.74 -1.62 24.14
N ARG A 244 10.87 -2.59 23.75
CA ARG A 244 9.82 -2.32 22.75
C ARG A 244 8.82 -1.28 23.21
N GLN A 245 8.47 -1.28 24.49
CA GLN A 245 7.56 -0.28 25.06
C GLN A 245 8.16 1.14 25.00
N CYS A 246 9.48 1.30 25.04
CA CYS A 246 10.12 2.61 24.83
C CYS A 246 9.83 3.17 23.45
N PHE A 247 9.86 2.36 22.38
CA PHE A 247 9.47 2.82 21.05
C PHE A 247 8.01 3.28 21.03
N TYR A 248 7.11 2.48 21.57
CA TYR A 248 5.68 2.79 21.53
C TYR A 248 5.30 3.98 22.42
N LYS A 249 5.87 4.05 23.62
CA LYS A 249 5.46 5.05 24.61
C LYS A 249 6.28 6.36 24.59
N ASN A 250 7.58 6.25 24.28
CA ASN A 250 8.51 7.36 24.48
C ASN A 250 8.94 8.03 23.17
N LEU A 251 8.89 7.33 22.02
CA LEU A 251 9.32 7.91 20.75
C LEU A 251 8.34 8.99 20.29
N GLU A 252 8.81 10.23 20.26
CA GLU A 252 8.03 11.39 19.81
C GLU A 252 8.25 11.64 18.33
N LEU A 253 7.21 11.43 17.51
CA LEU A 253 7.28 11.47 16.06
C LEU A 253 6.64 12.71 15.43
N SER A 254 6.15 13.69 16.23
CA SER A 254 5.50 14.89 15.65
C SER A 254 6.36 15.62 14.62
N PRO A 255 7.71 15.76 14.77
CA PRO A 255 8.53 16.37 13.74
C PRO A 255 8.61 15.53 12.46
N PHE A 256 8.57 14.19 12.59
CA PHE A 256 8.52 13.28 11.45
C PHE A 256 7.15 13.34 10.74
N TYR A 257 6.06 13.38 11.48
CA TYR A 257 4.72 13.56 10.94
C TYR A 257 4.57 14.90 10.21
N ALA A 258 5.22 15.98 10.71
CA ALA A 258 5.20 17.29 10.06
C ALA A 258 5.78 17.27 8.64
N ARG A 259 6.59 16.27 8.27
CA ARG A 259 7.07 16.08 6.90
C ARG A 259 5.95 15.70 5.93
N TYR A 260 4.88 15.10 6.44
CA TYR A 260 3.72 14.64 5.66
C TYR A 260 2.50 15.54 5.82
N ASN A 261 2.30 16.11 7.00
CA ASN A 261 1.24 17.08 7.28
C ASN A 261 1.76 18.15 8.23
N LYS A 262 2.22 19.25 7.65
CA LYS A 262 2.79 20.36 8.44
C LYS A 262 1.75 21.12 9.24
N ILE A 263 0.52 21.22 8.74
CA ILE A 263 -0.56 22.00 9.37
C ILE A 263 -1.07 21.27 10.62
N ASN A 264 -1.24 19.96 10.53
CA ASN A 264 -1.67 19.14 11.65
C ASN A 264 -0.92 17.80 11.66
N PRO A 265 0.32 17.76 12.19
CA PRO A 265 1.14 16.55 12.20
C PRO A 265 0.46 15.36 12.87
N LEU A 266 -0.30 15.59 13.94
CA LEU A 266 -0.96 14.52 14.70
C LEU A 266 -2.04 13.78 13.91
N LYS A 267 -2.55 14.34 12.80
CA LYS A 267 -3.42 13.59 11.87
C LYS A 267 -2.71 12.44 11.17
N CYS A 268 -1.39 12.43 11.14
CA CYS A 268 -0.61 11.31 10.59
C CYS A 268 -0.46 10.15 11.58
N GLU A 269 -0.74 10.36 12.87
CA GLU A 269 -0.66 9.31 13.87
C GLU A 269 -1.83 8.35 13.73
N ASN A 270 -1.53 7.04 13.73
CA ASN A 270 -2.52 5.98 13.73
C ASN A 270 -2.11 4.92 14.76
N ASP A 271 -2.86 4.81 15.84
CA ASP A 271 -2.62 3.84 16.91
C ASP A 271 -3.33 2.49 16.66
N PHE A 272 -4.01 2.36 15.52
CA PHE A 272 -4.70 1.13 15.10
C PHE A 272 -3.95 0.48 13.93
N TYR A 273 -4.05 -0.83 13.78
CA TYR A 273 -3.54 -1.53 12.60
C TYR A 273 -4.34 -1.18 11.34
N THR A 274 -5.65 -1.06 11.48
CA THR A 274 -6.54 -0.71 10.39
C THR A 274 -6.59 0.79 10.18
N MET A 275 -6.94 1.20 8.98
CA MET A 275 -7.23 2.60 8.69
C MET A 275 -8.69 2.94 9.00
N LYS A 276 -8.97 4.22 9.28
CA LYS A 276 -10.33 4.74 9.35
C LYS A 276 -10.98 4.70 7.97
N GLY A 277 -12.27 4.38 7.93
CA GLY A 277 -13.03 4.34 6.69
C GLY A 277 -12.95 3.02 5.94
N LEU A 278 -12.34 1.98 6.51
CA LEU A 278 -12.20 0.67 5.90
C LEU A 278 -13.52 -0.12 5.93
N SER A 279 -14.18 -0.13 7.07
CA SER A 279 -15.38 -0.92 7.32
C SER A 279 -16.29 -0.23 8.31
N TYR A 280 -17.60 -0.45 8.15
CA TYR A 280 -18.64 0.16 8.95
C TYR A 280 -19.67 -0.89 9.39
N THR A 281 -20.21 -0.70 10.57
CA THR A 281 -21.42 -1.42 10.99
C THR A 281 -22.64 -0.94 10.23
N SER A 282 -23.76 -1.67 10.34
CA SER A 282 -25.02 -1.31 9.68
C SER A 282 -25.60 0.05 10.09
N ASP A 283 -25.21 0.58 11.26
CA ASP A 283 -25.58 1.92 11.74
C ASP A 283 -24.59 3.02 11.29
N GLY A 284 -23.59 2.68 10.48
CA GLY A 284 -22.57 3.60 9.98
C GLY A 284 -21.43 3.88 10.95
N THR A 285 -21.30 3.13 12.04
CA THR A 285 -20.17 3.27 12.97
C THR A 285 -18.90 2.66 12.35
N ASP A 286 -17.83 3.44 12.29
CA ASP A 286 -16.53 2.98 11.79
C ASP A 286 -15.90 1.93 12.73
N TYR A 287 -15.27 0.90 12.14
CA TYR A 287 -14.63 -0.18 12.89
C TYR A 287 -13.62 0.33 13.93
N THR A 288 -12.81 1.31 13.58
CA THR A 288 -11.81 1.86 14.50
C THR A 288 -12.45 2.56 15.72
N THR A 289 -13.65 3.12 15.57
CA THR A 289 -14.45 3.66 16.67
C THR A 289 -14.91 2.55 17.61
N LEU A 290 -15.31 1.38 17.09
CA LEU A 290 -15.66 0.23 17.94
C LEU A 290 -14.46 -0.27 18.74
N VAL A 291 -13.28 -0.35 18.10
CA VAL A 291 -12.03 -0.73 18.79
C VAL A 291 -11.70 0.27 19.89
N ALA A 292 -11.80 1.57 19.61
CA ALA A 292 -11.56 2.62 20.62
C ALA A 292 -12.51 2.52 21.81
N ARG A 293 -13.80 2.29 21.58
CA ARG A 293 -14.81 2.09 22.63
C ARG A 293 -14.49 0.87 23.49
N GLU A 294 -14.16 -0.26 22.85
CA GLU A 294 -13.81 -1.52 23.55
C GLU A 294 -12.57 -1.35 24.43
N LEU A 295 -11.61 -0.55 23.98
CA LEU A 295 -10.39 -0.24 24.73
C LEU A 295 -10.58 0.88 25.77
N GLY A 296 -11.81 1.46 25.88
CA GLY A 296 -12.14 2.49 26.87
C GLY A 296 -11.72 3.92 26.49
N PHE A 297 -11.37 4.18 25.23
CA PHE A 297 -10.97 5.51 24.76
C PHE A 297 -12.14 6.39 24.28
N GLY A 298 -13.32 5.81 24.13
CA GLY A 298 -14.52 6.51 23.64
C GLY A 298 -14.46 6.89 22.16
N ASP A 299 -15.38 7.75 21.73
CA ASP A 299 -15.54 8.12 20.32
C ASP A 299 -14.56 9.21 19.85
N GLU A 300 -13.89 9.89 20.78
CA GLU A 300 -12.99 11.01 20.49
C GLU A 300 -11.65 10.58 19.90
N ALA A 301 -11.36 9.28 19.86
CA ALA A 301 -10.14 8.72 19.28
C ALA A 301 -9.88 9.17 17.83
N TYR A 302 -10.94 9.62 17.11
CA TYR A 302 -10.87 10.11 15.74
C TYR A 302 -11.63 11.42 15.53
N ASP A 303 -11.26 12.48 16.27
CA ASP A 303 -11.87 13.80 16.06
C ASP A 303 -11.41 14.49 14.75
N GLY A 304 -10.46 13.90 14.06
CA GLY A 304 -9.86 14.42 12.83
C GLY A 304 -8.87 15.57 13.05
N LYS A 305 -8.64 15.98 14.29
CA LYS A 305 -7.68 17.04 14.66
C LYS A 305 -6.50 16.50 15.44
N THR A 306 -6.78 15.61 16.38
CA THR A 306 -5.78 14.92 17.20
C THR A 306 -6.14 13.45 17.29
N MET A 307 -5.13 12.59 17.34
CA MET A 307 -5.32 11.19 17.67
C MET A 307 -5.17 11.02 19.18
N ILE A 308 -6.06 10.28 19.80
CA ILE A 308 -5.86 9.84 21.18
C ILE A 308 -4.77 8.78 21.16
N ARG A 309 -3.68 9.10 21.83
CA ARG A 309 -2.58 8.16 21.98
C ARG A 309 -2.95 7.07 22.97
N MET A 310 -3.06 5.84 22.50
CA MET A 310 -3.28 4.68 23.36
C MET A 310 -2.08 4.36 24.26
N ARG A 311 -1.08 5.22 24.28
CA ARG A 311 0.15 5.04 25.07
C ARG A 311 -0.08 5.11 26.58
N GLY A 312 -1.14 5.82 27.00
CA GLY A 312 -1.44 6.06 28.41
C GLY A 312 -0.40 6.96 29.08
N GLU A 313 -0.60 7.23 30.38
CA GLU A 313 0.42 7.90 31.20
C GLU A 313 1.66 7.01 31.31
N ASN A 314 2.83 7.62 31.20
CA ASN A 314 4.11 6.92 31.17
C ASN A 314 5.20 7.76 31.80
N ASP A 315 6.02 7.14 32.65
CA ASP A 315 7.30 7.67 33.08
C ASP A 315 8.39 7.16 32.12
N ALA A 316 8.76 8.00 31.15
CA ALA A 316 9.71 7.67 30.10
C ALA A 316 11.09 7.29 30.65
N ASP A 317 11.54 8.01 31.70
CA ASP A 317 12.85 7.77 32.32
C ASP A 317 12.86 6.45 33.10
N ALA A 318 11.79 6.16 33.84
CA ALA A 318 11.64 4.91 34.56
C ALA A 318 11.61 3.71 33.61
N LEU A 319 10.89 3.79 32.49
CA LEU A 319 10.82 2.74 31.49
C LEU A 319 12.16 2.52 30.78
N LYS A 320 12.86 3.60 30.39
CA LYS A 320 14.23 3.53 29.85
C LYS A 320 15.17 2.85 30.83
N LYS A 321 15.16 3.26 32.09
CA LYS A 321 16.00 2.69 33.14
C LYS A 321 15.73 1.19 33.31
N GLN A 322 14.45 0.79 33.39
CA GLN A 322 14.06 -0.60 33.48
C GLN A 322 14.63 -1.42 32.31
N ALA A 323 14.43 -0.93 31.07
CA ALA A 323 14.95 -1.60 29.88
C ALA A 323 16.46 -1.76 29.91
N MET A 324 17.19 -0.71 30.31
CA MET A 324 18.66 -0.76 30.42
C MET A 324 19.15 -1.74 31.50
N GLU A 325 18.49 -1.80 32.65
CA GLU A 325 18.81 -2.73 33.71
C GLU A 325 18.58 -4.20 33.27
N GLU A 326 17.41 -4.50 32.72
CA GLU A 326 17.07 -5.84 32.26
C GLU A 326 18.02 -6.33 31.13
N LEU A 327 18.33 -5.45 30.18
CA LEU A 327 19.17 -5.76 29.04
C LEU A 327 20.64 -5.88 29.40
N SER A 328 21.17 -5.03 30.30
CA SER A 328 22.53 -5.12 30.78
C SER A 328 22.76 -6.46 31.51
N ALA A 329 21.76 -6.98 32.24
CA ALA A 329 21.83 -8.26 32.96
C ALA A 329 22.02 -9.46 32.00
N ILE A 330 21.64 -9.34 30.72
CA ILE A 330 21.81 -10.38 29.69
C ILE A 330 22.92 -10.05 28.69
N GLY A 331 23.75 -9.04 28.99
CA GLY A 331 24.96 -8.70 28.24
C GLY A 331 24.73 -7.82 27.01
N VAL A 332 23.61 -7.10 26.92
CA VAL A 332 23.41 -6.08 25.89
C VAL A 332 24.26 -4.84 26.21
N THR A 333 24.92 -4.32 25.18
CA THR A 333 25.73 -3.08 25.26
C THR A 333 24.96 -1.89 24.74
N PHE A 334 25.20 -0.71 25.31
CA PHE A 334 24.54 0.54 24.94
C PHE A 334 25.55 1.56 24.38
N PRO A 335 25.09 2.46 23.45
CA PRO A 335 23.74 2.48 22.89
C PRO A 335 23.44 1.25 22.00
N VAL A 336 22.16 0.87 21.92
CA VAL A 336 21.71 -0.12 20.94
C VAL A 336 21.58 0.57 19.59
N HIS A 337 22.25 0.05 18.57
CA HIS A 337 22.20 0.57 17.20
C HIS A 337 21.00 0.02 16.45
N CYS A 338 20.19 0.93 15.94
CA CYS A 338 18.97 0.66 15.18
C CYS A 338 19.18 1.04 13.72
N HIS A 339 19.27 0.08 12.82
CA HIS A 339 19.60 0.27 11.40
C HIS A 339 18.36 0.48 10.55
N PHE A 340 18.28 1.63 9.90
CA PHE A 340 17.19 2.03 9.00
C PHE A 340 17.75 2.31 7.61
N HIS A 341 17.22 1.62 6.59
CA HIS A 341 17.75 1.66 5.24
C HIS A 341 16.88 2.54 4.32
N ILE A 342 17.53 3.41 3.56
CA ILE A 342 16.88 4.31 2.59
C ILE A 342 17.45 4.09 1.19
N LEU A 343 16.68 4.50 0.17
CA LEU A 343 17.15 4.44 -1.23
C LEU A 343 18.31 5.40 -1.43
N ALA A 344 19.43 4.88 -1.92
CA ALA A 344 20.61 5.66 -2.24
C ALA A 344 20.29 6.74 -3.30
N GLY A 345 20.79 7.96 -3.08
CA GLY A 345 20.57 9.10 -3.97
C GLY A 345 19.20 9.78 -3.82
N SER A 346 18.30 9.28 -2.99
CA SER A 346 17.02 9.94 -2.70
C SER A 346 17.18 11.01 -1.63
N THR A 347 17.20 12.28 -2.05
CA THR A 347 17.29 13.42 -1.12
C THR A 347 16.12 13.46 -0.14
N SER A 348 14.90 13.23 -0.61
CA SER A 348 13.71 13.25 0.25
C SER A 348 13.72 12.12 1.29
N ALA A 349 14.23 10.93 0.92
CA ALA A 349 14.37 9.83 1.87
C ALA A 349 15.43 10.14 2.93
N LEU A 350 16.54 10.76 2.53
CA LEU A 350 17.60 11.18 3.45
C LEU A 350 17.09 12.27 4.42
N ASP A 351 16.37 13.27 3.92
CA ASP A 351 15.77 14.32 4.75
C ASP A 351 14.82 13.73 5.79
N ASN A 352 13.91 12.85 5.36
CA ASN A 352 12.97 12.20 6.26
C ASN A 352 13.68 11.32 7.31
N ALA A 353 14.69 10.54 6.90
CA ALA A 353 15.47 9.71 7.81
C ALA A 353 16.28 10.56 8.80
N THR A 354 16.79 11.72 8.37
CA THR A 354 17.52 12.66 9.23
C THR A 354 16.60 13.22 10.33
N VAL A 355 15.36 13.61 9.98
CA VAL A 355 14.37 14.03 10.96
C VAL A 355 14.00 12.90 11.91
N LEU A 356 13.82 11.67 11.38
CA LEU A 356 13.55 10.50 12.22
C LEU A 356 14.71 10.23 13.20
N LYS A 357 15.95 10.32 12.73
CA LYS A 357 17.15 10.20 13.58
C LYS A 357 17.16 11.23 14.71
N GLN A 358 16.75 12.48 14.42
CA GLN A 358 16.61 13.50 15.45
C GLN A 358 15.51 13.15 16.45
N CYS A 359 14.35 12.64 15.99
CA CYS A 359 13.30 12.17 16.90
C CYS A 359 13.81 11.07 17.85
N PHE A 360 14.63 10.13 17.36
CA PHE A 360 15.25 9.11 18.21
C PHE A 360 16.19 9.75 19.26
N LYS A 361 17.05 10.66 18.83
CA LYS A 361 17.98 11.35 19.73
C LYS A 361 17.25 12.15 20.82
N ASP A 362 16.20 12.89 20.46
CA ASP A 362 15.43 13.70 21.39
C ASP A 362 14.62 12.85 22.38
N SER A 363 14.15 11.68 21.93
CA SER A 363 13.34 10.76 22.76
C SER A 363 14.18 9.83 23.63
N PHE A 364 15.33 9.39 23.15
CA PHE A 364 16.12 8.32 23.79
C PHE A 364 17.49 8.76 24.31
N GLY A 365 18.00 9.89 23.83
CA GLY A 365 19.38 10.32 24.07
C GLY A 365 20.38 9.53 23.22
N ASP A 366 21.67 9.92 23.37
CA ASP A 366 22.77 9.24 22.66
C ASP A 366 23.26 7.98 23.39
N ASP A 367 22.72 7.67 24.56
CA ASP A 367 23.17 6.63 25.49
C ASP A 367 22.28 5.37 25.50
N PHE A 368 21.13 5.37 24.81
CA PHE A 368 20.18 4.25 24.86
C PHE A 368 19.92 3.61 23.50
N ILE A 369 19.20 4.30 22.59
CA ILE A 369 18.90 3.82 21.25
C ILE A 369 19.33 4.87 20.24
N VAL A 370 20.18 4.49 19.30
CA VAL A 370 20.69 5.38 18.24
C VAL A 370 20.24 4.87 16.88
N LEU A 371 19.68 5.74 16.05
CA LEU A 371 19.29 5.41 14.69
C LEU A 371 20.48 5.59 13.74
N ASP A 372 20.89 4.53 13.06
CA ASP A 372 21.83 4.54 11.96
C ASP A 372 21.08 4.52 10.62
N ILE A 373 21.49 5.40 9.70
CA ILE A 373 20.91 5.52 8.37
C ILE A 373 21.84 4.83 7.40
N ASP A 374 21.37 3.71 6.85
CA ASP A 374 22.06 2.92 5.83
C ASP A 374 21.36 3.07 4.47
N THR A 375 21.94 2.54 3.40
CA THR A 375 21.38 2.68 2.05
C THR A 375 21.24 1.35 1.33
N TYR A 376 20.27 1.29 0.40
CA TYR A 376 20.15 0.26 -0.63
C TYR A 376 20.05 0.91 -2.01
N VAL A 377 20.23 0.14 -3.10
CA VAL A 377 20.37 0.69 -4.46
C VAL A 377 19.07 0.56 -5.28
N SER A 378 18.39 -0.57 -5.24
CA SER A 378 17.23 -0.82 -6.11
C SER A 378 16.00 -1.29 -5.35
N SER A 379 16.12 -2.27 -4.46
CA SER A 379 14.99 -2.88 -3.77
C SER A 379 15.31 -3.21 -2.32
N VAL A 380 14.66 -2.51 -1.39
CA VAL A 380 14.79 -2.80 0.05
C VAL A 380 14.43 -4.25 0.37
N MET A 381 13.41 -4.81 -0.30
CA MET A 381 12.97 -6.18 -0.06
C MET A 381 14.02 -7.21 -0.45
N LYS A 382 14.64 -7.03 -1.63
CA LYS A 382 15.63 -7.99 -2.16
C LYS A 382 17.01 -7.83 -1.53
N GLU A 383 17.45 -6.59 -1.29
CA GLU A 383 18.80 -6.31 -0.82
C GLU A 383 18.92 -6.39 0.69
N ILE A 384 17.92 -5.93 1.42
CA ILE A 384 17.98 -5.72 2.88
C ILE A 384 17.07 -6.67 3.63
N VAL A 385 15.78 -6.74 3.29
CA VAL A 385 14.82 -7.56 4.03
C VAL A 385 15.09 -9.05 3.84
N ALA A 386 15.37 -9.49 2.62
CA ALA A 386 15.68 -10.90 2.34
C ALA A 386 16.96 -11.39 3.07
N SER A 387 17.93 -10.49 3.33
CA SER A 387 19.14 -10.77 4.10
C SER A 387 19.02 -10.42 5.58
N GLN A 388 17.86 -9.92 6.03
CA GLN A 388 17.55 -9.55 7.42
C GLN A 388 18.50 -8.50 8.02
N GLN A 389 18.99 -7.55 7.24
CA GLN A 389 19.97 -6.54 7.71
C GLN A 389 19.33 -5.32 8.39
N GLN A 390 18.04 -5.08 8.22
CA GLN A 390 17.34 -3.95 8.85
C GLN A 390 17.01 -4.24 10.33
N SER A 391 17.01 -3.20 11.15
CA SER A 391 16.37 -3.26 12.47
C SER A 391 14.87 -3.10 12.38
N PHE A 392 14.41 -2.23 11.48
CA PHE A 392 13.00 -2.12 11.09
C PHE A 392 12.87 -1.57 9.66
N VAL A 393 11.69 -1.74 9.08
CA VAL A 393 11.27 -1.07 7.85
C VAL A 393 10.05 -0.20 8.14
N HIS A 394 9.95 0.95 7.46
CA HIS A 394 8.75 1.78 7.43
C HIS A 394 7.95 1.40 6.21
N MET A 395 6.92 0.59 6.40
CA MET A 395 6.08 0.07 5.32
C MET A 395 4.61 0.34 5.59
N GLY A 396 3.85 0.48 4.50
CA GLY A 396 2.41 0.64 4.55
C GLY A 396 1.70 -0.58 3.98
N TRP A 397 0.57 -0.91 4.59
CA TRP A 397 -0.40 -1.84 4.02
C TRP A 397 -1.66 -1.07 3.63
N GLY A 398 -2.18 -1.32 2.45
CA GLY A 398 -3.46 -0.80 1.98
C GLY A 398 -4.43 -1.95 1.79
N ALA A 399 -5.65 -1.81 2.30
CA ALA A 399 -6.64 -2.85 2.17
C ALA A 399 -6.90 -3.24 0.71
N ASP A 400 -6.89 -4.52 0.42
CA ASP A 400 -7.26 -5.10 -0.87
C ASP A 400 -8.78 -5.27 -0.98
N PHE A 401 -9.46 -5.45 0.15
CA PHE A 401 -10.91 -5.55 0.27
C PHE A 401 -11.41 -4.90 1.58
N GLY A 402 -12.72 -4.64 1.64
CA GLY A 402 -13.37 -3.82 2.66
C GLY A 402 -13.66 -4.53 3.98
N ASP A 403 -12.67 -5.25 4.56
CA ASP A 403 -12.81 -5.87 5.86
C ASP A 403 -11.53 -5.71 6.70
N PRO A 404 -11.64 -5.51 8.04
CA PRO A 404 -10.49 -5.41 8.95
C PRO A 404 -9.58 -6.63 8.90
N VAL A 405 -10.09 -7.81 8.56
CA VAL A 405 -9.28 -9.05 8.46
C VAL A 405 -8.13 -8.89 7.46
N ASN A 406 -8.26 -8.05 6.43
CA ASN A 406 -7.20 -7.80 5.48
C ASN A 406 -5.93 -7.21 6.11
N PHE A 407 -6.08 -6.43 7.18
CA PHE A 407 -4.96 -5.95 7.99
C PHE A 407 -4.56 -6.95 9.07
N LEU A 408 -5.55 -7.53 9.76
CA LEU A 408 -5.33 -8.30 10.98
C LEU A 408 -4.78 -9.70 10.71
N ALA A 409 -5.13 -10.32 9.59
CA ALA A 409 -4.64 -11.65 9.20
C ALA A 409 -3.11 -11.71 9.05
N GLN A 410 -2.44 -10.59 8.86
CA GLN A 410 -0.97 -10.54 8.80
C GLN A 410 -0.30 -10.63 10.17
N MET A 411 -1.08 -10.55 11.25
CA MET A 411 -0.62 -10.58 12.63
C MET A 411 -0.75 -11.97 13.28
N VAL A 412 -1.36 -12.93 12.56
CA VAL A 412 -1.69 -14.27 13.08
C VAL A 412 -0.76 -15.33 12.50
#